data_3913e72b9f8dd039f1120f53dd29d6d8
#
_entry.id   3913e72b9f8dd039f1120f53dd29d6d8
#
_cell.length_a   1.000
_cell.length_b   1.000
_cell.length_c   1.000
_cell.angle_alpha   90.00
_cell.angle_beta   90.00
_cell.angle_gamma   90.00
#
_symmetry.space_group_name_H-M   'P 1'
#
loop_
_entity.id
_entity.type
_entity.pdbx_description
1 polymer ?
#
loop_
_entity_poly.entity_id
_entity_poly.type
_entity_poly.pdbx_seq_one_letter_code
_entity_poly.pdbx_strand_id
1 'polypeptide(L)'
;MSQLKELYNNEIKKNLMTKFNYKSIMEVPKLNKIVINIGVGDGSHDSKFVEAALKDLEVIAGQKPVITKAKKSIAGFKLREGQPIGVKVTLRGENMYNFMEKLIKVSLPRVRDFRGVSPKAFDGFGNYTLGIKEQLIFSEIDYDDVVKVRGMDIVFVTTAKSNEESFDLLDGLGIPFRK
;
A
#
# COMPACT_ATOMS: atom_id res chain seq x y z
N MET A 1 6.40 -5.04 -19.46
CA MET A 1 7.04 -5.18 -18.13
C MET A 1 7.10 -3.81 -17.48
N SER A 2 6.82 -3.68 -16.19
CA SER A 2 6.91 -2.39 -15.48
C SER A 2 8.37 -1.92 -15.42
N GLN A 3 8.61 -0.62 -15.64
CA GLN A 3 9.96 -0.02 -15.55
C GLN A 3 10.63 -0.29 -14.20
N LEU A 4 9.85 -0.24 -13.10
CA LEU A 4 10.38 -0.53 -11.75
C LEU A 4 10.83 -1.98 -11.59
N LYS A 5 10.19 -2.93 -12.25
CA LYS A 5 10.63 -4.34 -12.22
C LYS A 5 11.94 -4.54 -12.95
N GLU A 6 12.14 -3.84 -14.06
CA GLU A 6 13.40 -3.84 -14.80
C GLU A 6 14.51 -3.17 -13.98
N LEU A 7 14.24 -2.02 -13.39
CA LEU A 7 15.16 -1.32 -12.49
C LEU A 7 15.59 -2.21 -11.31
N TYR A 8 14.64 -2.91 -10.69
CA TYR A 8 14.95 -3.86 -9.63
C TYR A 8 15.91 -4.95 -10.08
N ASN A 9 15.64 -5.58 -11.23
CA ASN A 9 16.48 -6.69 -11.74
C ASN A 9 17.87 -6.26 -12.18
N ASN A 10 17.99 -5.08 -12.81
CA ASN A 10 19.22 -4.63 -13.43
C ASN A 10 20.18 -3.93 -12.45
N GLU A 11 19.64 -3.14 -11.52
CA GLU A 11 20.42 -2.25 -10.67
C GLU A 11 20.27 -2.56 -9.18
N ILE A 12 19.02 -2.49 -8.65
CA ILE A 12 18.78 -2.56 -7.20
C ILE A 12 19.28 -3.87 -6.61
N LYS A 13 18.99 -4.97 -7.29
CA LYS A 13 19.38 -6.31 -6.87
C LYS A 13 20.91 -6.46 -6.73
N LYS A 14 21.67 -5.87 -7.66
CA LYS A 14 23.14 -5.89 -7.61
C LYS A 14 23.68 -5.03 -6.48
N ASN A 15 23.11 -3.83 -6.31
CA ASN A 15 23.50 -2.89 -5.25
C ASN A 15 23.26 -3.49 -3.86
N LEU A 16 22.10 -4.09 -3.63
CA LEU A 16 21.78 -4.77 -2.37
C LEU A 16 22.70 -5.96 -2.11
N MET A 17 23.00 -6.75 -3.15
CA MET A 17 23.92 -7.89 -3.05
C MET A 17 25.31 -7.46 -2.58
N THR A 18 25.83 -6.37 -3.14
CA THR A 18 27.14 -5.83 -2.77
C THR A 18 27.12 -5.20 -1.38
N LYS A 19 26.06 -4.43 -1.03
CA LYS A 19 25.97 -3.72 0.23
C LYS A 19 25.88 -4.66 1.45
N PHE A 20 25.07 -5.71 1.34
CA PHE A 20 24.80 -6.66 2.42
C PHE A 20 25.61 -7.96 2.31
N ASN A 21 26.49 -8.10 1.32
CA ASN A 21 27.35 -9.26 1.11
C ASN A 21 26.60 -10.61 1.10
N TYR A 22 25.46 -10.66 0.42
CA TYR A 22 24.69 -11.90 0.30
C TYR A 22 25.46 -12.98 -0.46
N LYS A 23 25.38 -14.22 0.01
CA LYS A 23 26.04 -15.38 -0.62
C LYS A 23 25.32 -15.85 -1.88
N SER A 24 24.01 -15.63 -1.95
CA SER A 24 23.17 -16.06 -3.07
C SER A 24 22.28 -14.93 -3.56
N ILE A 25 22.07 -14.90 -4.85
CA ILE A 25 21.15 -13.97 -5.51
C ILE A 25 19.69 -14.14 -5.05
N MET A 26 19.35 -15.31 -4.50
CA MET A 26 18.03 -15.63 -3.98
C MET A 26 17.78 -15.07 -2.56
N GLU A 27 18.84 -14.66 -1.86
CA GLU A 27 18.73 -14.03 -0.53
C GLU A 27 18.39 -12.55 -0.61
N VAL A 28 18.62 -11.93 -1.78
CA VAL A 28 18.38 -10.51 -1.98
C VAL A 28 16.91 -10.19 -1.74
N PRO A 29 16.60 -9.20 -0.88
CA PRO A 29 15.23 -8.84 -0.57
C PRO A 29 14.49 -8.36 -1.82
N LYS A 30 13.23 -8.75 -1.91
CA LYS A 30 12.31 -8.37 -2.99
C LYS A 30 10.95 -7.98 -2.44
N LEU A 31 10.23 -7.15 -3.20
CA LEU A 31 8.84 -6.85 -2.90
C LEU A 31 7.98 -8.09 -3.20
N ASN A 32 7.24 -8.56 -2.21
CA ASN A 32 6.42 -9.77 -2.31
C ASN A 32 4.97 -9.44 -2.70
N LYS A 33 4.38 -8.46 -2.00
CA LYS A 33 3.01 -7.99 -2.24
C LYS A 33 2.82 -6.58 -1.70
N ILE A 34 1.81 -5.88 -2.21
CA ILE A 34 1.29 -4.65 -1.63
C ILE A 34 -0.14 -4.93 -1.20
N VAL A 35 -0.47 -4.60 0.03
CA VAL A 35 -1.82 -4.71 0.57
C VAL A 35 -2.35 -3.30 0.82
N ILE A 36 -3.50 -2.98 0.23
CA ILE A 36 -4.18 -1.70 0.45
C ILE A 36 -5.44 -2.00 1.24
N ASN A 37 -5.64 -1.27 2.32
CA ASN A 37 -6.80 -1.39 3.19
C ASN A 37 -7.47 -0.04 3.41
N ILE A 38 -8.80 -0.01 3.30
CA ILE A 38 -9.61 1.15 3.63
C ILE A 38 -10.57 0.73 4.75
N GLY A 39 -10.44 1.36 5.92
CA GLY A 39 -11.37 1.20 7.03
C GLY A 39 -12.64 2.02 6.79
N VAL A 40 -13.80 1.38 6.84
CA VAL A 40 -15.11 2.01 6.69
C VAL A 40 -15.91 1.79 7.97
N GLY A 41 -15.56 2.54 9.03
CA GLY A 41 -16.26 2.42 10.33
C GLY A 41 -17.77 2.69 10.25
N ASP A 42 -18.17 3.62 9.39
CA ASP A 42 -19.58 3.96 9.13
C ASP A 42 -20.33 2.86 8.35
N GLY A 43 -19.60 1.90 7.75
CA GLY A 43 -20.19 0.78 7.01
C GLY A 43 -21.03 -0.17 7.85
N SER A 44 -20.88 -0.12 9.18
CA SER A 44 -21.75 -0.85 10.12
C SER A 44 -23.17 -0.30 10.15
N HIS A 45 -23.37 0.96 9.76
CA HIS A 45 -24.67 1.63 9.74
C HIS A 45 -25.28 1.67 8.33
N ASP A 46 -24.47 1.83 7.29
CA ASP A 46 -24.92 1.89 5.90
C ASP A 46 -23.92 1.19 4.96
N SER A 47 -24.38 0.14 4.30
CA SER A 47 -23.58 -0.64 3.33
C SER A 47 -23.13 0.16 2.10
N LYS A 48 -23.86 1.24 1.77
CA LYS A 48 -23.52 2.13 0.64
C LYS A 48 -22.12 2.72 0.76
N PHE A 49 -21.68 3.03 1.99
CA PHE A 49 -20.32 3.54 2.22
C PHE A 49 -19.24 2.51 1.93
N VAL A 50 -19.53 1.23 2.19
CA VAL A 50 -18.58 0.14 1.86
C VAL A 50 -18.53 -0.11 0.37
N GLU A 51 -19.68 -0.04 -0.30
CA GLU A 51 -19.77 -0.18 -1.76
C GLU A 51 -19.07 0.97 -2.49
N ALA A 52 -19.20 2.20 -2.00
CA ALA A 52 -18.46 3.34 -2.54
C ALA A 52 -16.94 3.15 -2.38
N ALA A 53 -16.48 2.80 -1.17
CA ALA A 53 -15.06 2.52 -0.92
C ALA A 53 -14.53 1.33 -1.76
N LEU A 54 -15.38 0.35 -2.05
CA LEU A 54 -15.02 -0.78 -2.91
C LEU A 54 -14.79 -0.32 -4.34
N LYS A 55 -15.66 0.53 -4.89
CA LYS A 55 -15.51 1.11 -6.24
C LYS A 55 -14.24 1.96 -6.33
N ASP A 56 -14.02 2.85 -5.36
CA ASP A 56 -12.83 3.70 -5.31
C ASP A 56 -11.56 2.85 -5.31
N LEU A 57 -11.52 1.82 -4.46
CA LEU A 57 -10.34 0.95 -4.36
C LEU A 57 -10.15 0.09 -5.61
N GLU A 58 -11.23 -0.34 -6.29
CA GLU A 58 -11.16 -1.08 -7.54
C GLU A 58 -10.52 -0.25 -8.65
N VAL A 59 -10.90 1.01 -8.78
CA VAL A 59 -10.33 1.95 -9.75
C VAL A 59 -8.85 2.23 -9.43
N ILE A 60 -8.51 2.49 -8.17
CA ILE A 60 -7.14 2.76 -7.73
C ILE A 60 -6.22 1.56 -7.98
N ALA A 61 -6.68 0.36 -7.62
CA ALA A 61 -5.86 -0.85 -7.67
C ALA A 61 -5.84 -1.53 -9.04
N GLY A 62 -6.84 -1.27 -9.87
CA GLY A 62 -7.05 -2.00 -11.14
C GLY A 62 -7.38 -3.48 -10.93
N GLN A 63 -7.81 -3.85 -9.73
CA GLN A 63 -8.15 -5.23 -9.34
C GLN A 63 -9.31 -5.20 -8.35
N LYS A 64 -10.23 -6.16 -8.47
CA LYS A 64 -11.42 -6.25 -7.61
C LYS A 64 -11.04 -6.44 -6.13
N PRO A 65 -11.45 -5.51 -5.23
CA PRO A 65 -11.18 -5.63 -3.80
C PRO A 65 -12.11 -6.65 -3.13
N VAL A 66 -11.75 -6.99 -1.89
CA VAL A 66 -12.55 -7.88 -1.03
C VAL A 66 -13.09 -7.07 0.14
N ILE A 67 -14.39 -7.22 0.42
CA ILE A 67 -15.03 -6.62 1.60
C ILE A 67 -14.55 -7.37 2.86
N THR A 68 -14.09 -6.62 3.85
CA THR A 68 -13.69 -7.17 5.15
C THR A 68 -14.86 -7.07 6.12
N LYS A 69 -15.14 -8.19 6.81
CA LYS A 69 -16.24 -8.32 7.76
C LYS A 69 -15.74 -8.39 9.20
N ALA A 70 -16.52 -7.90 10.13
CA ALA A 70 -16.24 -8.01 11.55
C ALA A 70 -16.17 -9.46 12.01
N LYS A 71 -15.14 -9.82 12.75
CA LYS A 71 -14.94 -11.19 13.29
C LYS A 71 -15.67 -11.41 14.61
N LYS A 72 -15.98 -10.33 15.36
CA LYS A 72 -16.63 -10.36 16.66
C LYS A 72 -17.58 -9.19 16.78
N SER A 73 -18.65 -9.37 17.56
CA SER A 73 -19.56 -8.29 17.93
C SER A 73 -18.94 -7.43 19.04
N ILE A 74 -18.97 -6.09 18.87
CA ILE A 74 -18.47 -5.13 19.85
C ILE A 74 -19.54 -4.09 20.11
N ALA A 75 -20.15 -4.14 21.31
CA ALA A 75 -21.27 -3.27 21.68
C ALA A 75 -20.91 -1.79 21.68
N GLY A 76 -19.70 -1.43 22.13
CA GLY A 76 -19.22 -0.04 22.15
C GLY A 76 -19.15 0.62 20.78
N PHE A 77 -18.96 -0.13 19.71
CA PHE A 77 -18.96 0.35 18.33
C PHE A 77 -20.28 0.05 17.59
N LYS A 78 -21.31 -0.45 18.28
CA LYS A 78 -22.57 -0.89 17.67
C LYS A 78 -22.37 -1.86 16.50
N LEU A 79 -21.35 -2.71 16.60
CA LEU A 79 -20.89 -3.62 15.57
C LEU A 79 -21.33 -5.06 15.88
N ARG A 80 -21.91 -5.73 14.90
CA ARG A 80 -22.25 -7.15 14.96
C ARG A 80 -21.29 -7.97 14.12
N GLU A 81 -21.05 -9.21 14.52
CA GLU A 81 -20.30 -10.19 13.75
C GLU A 81 -20.88 -10.32 12.33
N GLY A 82 -19.99 -10.39 11.32
CA GLY A 82 -20.37 -10.51 9.90
C GLY A 82 -20.71 -9.18 9.22
N GLN A 83 -20.81 -8.07 9.93
CA GLN A 83 -21.04 -6.77 9.30
C GLN A 83 -19.83 -6.30 8.48
N PRO A 84 -20.03 -5.67 7.30
CA PRO A 84 -18.95 -5.11 6.50
C PRO A 84 -18.37 -3.87 7.18
N ILE A 85 -17.04 -3.84 7.36
CA ILE A 85 -16.34 -2.76 8.08
C ILE A 85 -15.19 -2.14 7.29
N GLY A 86 -14.90 -2.67 6.11
CA GLY A 86 -13.84 -2.14 5.28
C GLY A 86 -13.67 -2.92 3.99
N VAL A 87 -12.69 -2.50 3.21
CA VAL A 87 -12.31 -3.14 1.95
C VAL A 87 -10.79 -3.27 1.88
N LYS A 88 -10.32 -4.35 1.27
CA LYS A 88 -8.89 -4.57 1.05
C LYS A 88 -8.62 -5.17 -0.32
N VAL A 89 -7.42 -4.89 -0.84
CA VAL A 89 -6.91 -5.54 -2.04
C VAL A 89 -5.46 -5.96 -1.82
N THR A 90 -5.05 -7.06 -2.43
CA THR A 90 -3.66 -7.53 -2.39
C THR A 90 -3.14 -7.60 -3.81
N LEU A 91 -2.13 -6.79 -4.09
CA LEU A 91 -1.47 -6.70 -5.39
C LEU A 91 -0.18 -7.53 -5.39
N ARG A 92 0.05 -8.25 -6.48
CA ARG A 92 1.25 -9.08 -6.71
C ARG A 92 1.72 -8.95 -8.15
N GLY A 93 2.96 -9.36 -8.41
CA GLY A 93 3.52 -9.41 -9.76
C GLY A 93 3.54 -8.07 -10.46
N GLU A 94 3.08 -7.99 -11.70
CA GLU A 94 3.13 -6.75 -12.48
C GLU A 94 2.19 -5.66 -11.95
N ASN A 95 0.99 -6.03 -11.52
CA ASN A 95 0.04 -5.06 -10.95
C ASN A 95 0.62 -4.35 -9.72
N MET A 96 1.39 -5.07 -8.90
CA MET A 96 2.08 -4.50 -7.74
C MET A 96 3.10 -3.44 -8.15
N TYR A 97 3.95 -3.73 -9.15
CA TYR A 97 4.95 -2.76 -9.62
C TYR A 97 4.30 -1.57 -10.34
N ASN A 98 3.27 -1.80 -11.13
CA ASN A 98 2.52 -0.73 -11.80
C ASN A 98 1.86 0.21 -10.78
N PHE A 99 1.23 -0.34 -9.73
CA PHE A 99 0.66 0.44 -8.65
C PHE A 99 1.74 1.25 -7.91
N MET A 100 2.88 0.62 -7.60
CA MET A 100 3.98 1.30 -6.92
C MET A 100 4.55 2.44 -7.77
N GLU A 101 4.74 2.23 -9.05
CA GLU A 101 5.21 3.26 -9.98
C GLU A 101 4.25 4.46 -10.03
N LYS A 102 2.96 4.21 -10.15
CA LYS A 102 1.91 5.22 -10.10
C LYS A 102 1.90 5.97 -8.77
N LEU A 103 1.99 5.25 -7.66
CA LEU A 103 2.03 5.85 -6.32
C LEU A 103 3.20 6.82 -6.18
N ILE A 104 4.40 6.41 -6.56
CA ILE A 104 5.62 7.22 -6.41
C ILE A 104 5.63 8.41 -7.37
N LYS A 105 5.33 8.19 -8.66
CA LYS A 105 5.49 9.22 -9.69
C LYS A 105 4.32 10.20 -9.76
N VAL A 106 3.11 9.76 -9.44
CA VAL A 106 1.89 10.53 -9.66
C VAL A 106 1.20 10.90 -8.35
N SER A 107 0.94 9.92 -7.48
CA SER A 107 0.07 10.12 -6.32
C SER A 107 0.77 10.83 -5.16
N LEU A 108 1.98 10.42 -4.78
CA LEU A 108 2.71 11.04 -3.67
C LEU A 108 3.03 12.52 -3.89
N PRO A 109 3.44 12.99 -5.08
CA PRO A 109 3.65 14.42 -5.32
C PRO A 109 2.38 15.27 -5.18
N ARG A 110 1.18 14.67 -5.30
CA ARG A 110 -0.12 15.35 -5.13
C ARG A 110 -0.57 15.46 -3.68
N VAL A 111 0.12 14.78 -2.76
CA VAL A 111 -0.17 14.90 -1.32
C VAL A 111 0.12 16.33 -0.86
N ARG A 112 -0.86 16.92 -0.15
CA ARG A 112 -0.73 18.27 0.39
C ARG A 112 0.44 18.35 1.37
N ASP A 113 1.32 19.35 1.21
CA ASP A 113 2.52 19.56 2.05
C ASP A 113 3.43 18.32 2.15
N PHE A 114 3.59 17.59 1.04
CA PHE A 114 4.43 16.42 1.00
C PHE A 114 5.90 16.75 1.26
N ARG A 115 6.47 16.15 2.31
CA ARG A 115 7.88 16.31 2.72
C ARG A 115 8.63 14.99 2.77
N GLY A 116 8.13 13.98 2.08
CA GLY A 116 8.64 12.61 2.16
C GLY A 116 7.87 11.74 3.16
N VAL A 117 8.01 10.44 3.02
CA VAL A 117 7.37 9.43 3.88
C VAL A 117 8.23 9.13 5.10
N SER A 118 7.60 8.76 6.22
CA SER A 118 8.31 8.50 7.47
C SER A 118 9.22 7.28 7.36
N PRO A 119 10.52 7.37 7.73
CA PRO A 119 11.40 6.21 7.77
C PRO A 119 11.16 5.30 8.99
N LYS A 120 10.25 5.67 9.91
CA LYS A 120 10.00 4.93 11.16
C LYS A 120 8.81 3.97 11.09
N ALA A 121 8.13 3.86 9.94
CA ALA A 121 6.92 3.05 9.80
C ALA A 121 7.19 1.61 9.36
N PHE A 122 8.31 1.04 9.79
CA PHE A 122 8.66 -0.37 9.63
C PHE A 122 8.20 -1.18 10.85
N ASP A 123 7.84 -2.44 10.63
CA ASP A 123 7.31 -3.35 11.65
C ASP A 123 8.37 -4.16 12.43
N GLY A 124 9.64 -3.99 12.12
CA GLY A 124 10.75 -4.78 12.70
C GLY A 124 11.13 -6.01 11.87
N PHE A 125 10.27 -6.44 10.96
CA PHE A 125 10.45 -7.62 10.09
C PHE A 125 10.64 -7.25 8.62
N GLY A 126 10.94 -5.99 8.32
CA GLY A 126 11.17 -5.53 6.96
C GLY A 126 9.91 -5.19 6.16
N ASN A 127 8.74 -5.08 6.77
CA ASN A 127 7.56 -4.57 6.11
C ASN A 127 7.37 -3.08 6.42
N TYR A 128 6.82 -2.34 5.48
CA TYR A 128 6.62 -0.91 5.60
C TYR A 128 5.16 -0.54 5.41
N THR A 129 4.63 0.35 6.25
CA THR A 129 3.25 0.82 6.16
C THR A 129 3.19 2.32 5.89
N LEU A 130 2.50 2.69 4.82
CA LEU A 130 2.23 4.06 4.43
C LEU A 130 0.76 4.40 4.64
N GLY A 131 0.48 5.33 5.56
CA GLY A 131 -0.85 5.89 5.76
C GLY A 131 -1.10 7.07 4.82
N ILE A 132 -2.18 7.03 4.08
CA ILE A 132 -2.66 8.12 3.22
C ILE A 132 -3.96 8.65 3.81
N LYS A 133 -4.06 9.97 3.95
CA LYS A 133 -5.22 10.60 4.59
C LYS A 133 -6.43 10.72 3.67
N GLU A 134 -6.20 10.87 2.36
CA GLU A 134 -7.23 11.18 1.37
C GLU A 134 -7.01 10.36 0.09
N GLN A 135 -8.06 9.67 -0.40
CA GLN A 135 -8.00 8.93 -1.67
C GLN A 135 -7.90 9.85 -2.91
N LEU A 136 -8.16 11.14 -2.76
CA LEU A 136 -8.14 12.13 -3.84
C LEU A 136 -6.75 12.37 -4.45
N ILE A 137 -5.69 11.85 -3.84
CA ILE A 137 -4.34 11.91 -4.41
C ILE A 137 -4.19 11.05 -5.67
N PHE A 138 -5.05 10.05 -5.83
CA PHE A 138 -5.06 9.21 -7.01
C PHE A 138 -5.81 9.92 -8.14
N SER A 139 -5.16 10.01 -9.31
CA SER A 139 -5.70 10.72 -10.49
C SER A 139 -6.95 10.09 -11.10
N GLU A 140 -7.17 8.82 -10.78
CA GLU A 140 -8.30 8.04 -11.28
C GLU A 140 -9.61 8.29 -10.52
N ILE A 141 -9.52 9.02 -9.40
CA ILE A 141 -10.68 9.36 -8.57
C ILE A 141 -11.11 10.78 -8.87
N ASP A 142 -12.33 10.92 -9.39
CA ASP A 142 -12.96 12.22 -9.57
C ASP A 142 -13.59 12.70 -8.27
N TYR A 143 -13.41 13.97 -7.95
CA TYR A 143 -13.93 14.57 -6.71
C TYR A 143 -15.45 14.48 -6.61
N ASP A 144 -16.13 14.61 -7.74
CA ASP A 144 -17.60 14.60 -7.82
C ASP A 144 -18.21 13.22 -7.55
N ASP A 145 -17.46 12.14 -7.78
CA ASP A 145 -17.91 10.77 -7.56
C ASP A 145 -17.65 10.28 -6.11
N VAL A 146 -16.88 11.03 -5.32
CA VAL A 146 -16.50 10.63 -3.97
C VAL A 146 -17.63 10.91 -2.97
N VAL A 147 -18.23 9.85 -2.45
CA VAL A 147 -19.28 9.95 -1.42
C VAL A 147 -18.73 10.48 -0.09
N LYS A 148 -17.52 10.07 0.28
CA LYS A 148 -16.83 10.52 1.49
C LYS A 148 -15.33 10.39 1.34
N VAL A 149 -14.60 11.46 1.73
CA VAL A 149 -13.12 11.42 1.79
C VAL A 149 -12.69 10.43 2.87
N ARG A 150 -11.82 9.49 2.49
CA ARG A 150 -11.33 8.41 3.36
C ARG A 150 -9.83 8.25 3.22
N GLY A 151 -9.21 7.92 4.33
CA GLY A 151 -7.82 7.47 4.34
C GLY A 151 -7.69 5.99 3.99
N MET A 152 -6.46 5.60 3.66
CA MET A 152 -6.11 4.21 3.42
C MET A 152 -4.71 3.89 3.93
N ASP A 153 -4.49 2.64 4.26
CA ASP A 153 -3.19 2.10 4.62
C ASP A 153 -2.65 1.26 3.47
N ILE A 154 -1.44 1.55 3.04
CA ILE A 154 -0.71 0.81 2.01
C ILE A 154 0.46 0.10 2.69
N VAL A 155 0.41 -1.23 2.72
CA VAL A 155 1.43 -2.07 3.34
C VAL A 155 2.28 -2.72 2.27
N PHE A 156 3.58 -2.41 2.27
CA PHE A 156 4.60 -3.03 1.44
C PHE A 156 5.18 -4.23 2.18
N VAL A 157 4.88 -5.42 1.72
CA VAL A 157 5.40 -6.67 2.29
C VAL A 157 6.60 -7.10 1.48
N THR A 158 7.76 -7.15 2.13
CA THR A 158 9.03 -7.55 1.51
C THR A 158 9.49 -8.92 2.02
N THR A 159 10.53 -9.45 1.41
CA THR A 159 11.22 -10.66 1.90
C THR A 159 12.47 -10.31 2.71
N ALA A 160 12.68 -9.04 3.05
CA ALA A 160 13.78 -8.58 3.89
C ALA A 160 13.70 -9.20 5.29
N LYS A 161 14.83 -9.42 5.91
CA LYS A 161 14.95 -9.94 7.27
C LYS A 161 15.06 -8.83 8.32
N SER A 162 15.47 -7.63 7.90
CA SER A 162 15.64 -6.46 8.73
C SER A 162 15.01 -5.22 8.13
N ASN A 163 14.79 -4.21 8.96
CA ASN A 163 14.27 -2.92 8.49
C ASN A 163 15.26 -2.19 7.58
N GLU A 164 16.56 -2.35 7.80
CA GLU A 164 17.62 -1.73 6.99
C GLU A 164 17.63 -2.27 5.57
N GLU A 165 17.53 -3.58 5.40
CA GLU A 165 17.43 -4.22 4.10
C GLU A 165 16.20 -3.75 3.33
N SER A 166 15.06 -3.64 4.04
CA SER A 166 13.82 -3.16 3.43
C SER A 166 13.86 -1.68 3.10
N PHE A 167 14.48 -0.87 3.95
CA PHE A 167 14.66 0.56 3.69
C PHE A 167 15.46 0.76 2.39
N ASP A 168 16.61 0.10 2.25
CA ASP A 168 17.43 0.21 1.06
C ASP A 168 16.73 -0.32 -0.20
N LEU A 169 15.94 -1.38 -0.06
CA LEU A 169 15.12 -1.89 -1.17
C LEU A 169 14.09 -0.85 -1.62
N LEU A 170 13.34 -0.28 -0.68
CA LEU A 170 12.25 0.67 -0.97
C LEU A 170 12.79 2.03 -1.45
N ASP A 171 13.92 2.50 -0.89
CA ASP A 171 14.62 3.70 -1.35
C ASP A 171 15.14 3.52 -2.77
N GLY A 172 15.75 2.37 -3.07
CA GLY A 172 16.20 2.00 -4.42
C GLY A 172 15.05 1.93 -5.43
N LEU A 173 13.84 1.51 -5.01
CA LEU A 173 12.63 1.52 -5.82
C LEU A 173 12.04 2.94 -5.99
N GLY A 174 12.58 3.94 -5.31
CA GLY A 174 12.22 5.34 -5.47
C GLY A 174 11.18 5.86 -4.47
N ILE A 175 10.93 5.19 -3.36
CA ILE A 175 10.09 5.75 -2.28
C ILE A 175 10.81 6.94 -1.66
N PRO A 176 10.21 8.14 -1.68
CA PRO A 176 10.84 9.36 -1.17
C PRO A 176 10.77 9.41 0.35
N PHE A 177 11.73 8.81 1.03
CA PHE A 177 11.83 8.90 2.49
C PHE A 177 12.23 10.31 2.94
N ARG A 178 11.68 10.73 4.07
CA ARG A 178 12.05 11.98 4.71
C ARG A 178 13.46 11.85 5.30
N LYS A 179 14.33 12.76 4.92
CA LYS A 179 15.68 12.93 5.48
C LYS A 179 15.64 13.57 6.87
#